data_97ab5da6fb113c42b4f7151fcdec94de
#
_entry.id   97ab5da6fb113c42b4f7151fcdec94de
#
_cell.length_a   1.000
_cell.length_b   1.000
_cell.length_c   1.000
_cell.angle_alpha   90.00
_cell.angle_beta   90.00
_cell.angle_gamma   90.00
#
_symmetry.space_group_name_H-M   'P 1'
#
loop_
_entity.id
_entity.type
_entity.pdbx_description
1 polymer ?
#
loop_
_entity_poly.entity_id
_entity_poly.type
_entity_poly.pdbx_seq_one_letter_code
_entity_poly.pdbx_strand_id
1 'polypeptide(L)'
;LGGLSKKAWQIRRISTEQQKPSLFVDSGNLLFKQVQLPDGPSQELLTAEGIIKIYRTMKVDAVAVGPLDLASGLGILTHSRQQGFPWLSANLVDEEGRPLFAPMLIKETGNIKAGIIGLTGAVTSLPPGVTLADWRTLLPALLEETSAQSDILILLSSLSPAENQEIARQFPALHLILAANQHSGNMMPEQVKNTLITQTATQGKYQGILTIDWHKSGRWGKTQGTELTELRNRIGALDWQLQRMRRRVDLQQPDYLDKIKLVEQDREAVIRQVKELEQALAADHSDGQNAACTFNHNFLALERSMAETPEIRAIITGIKEQIQALHASRIRKDVDIPLLGHKGCMSCHQAQ
;
A
#
# COMPACT_ATOMS: atom_id res chain seq x y z
N LEU A 1 -0.90 11.69 -8.11
CA LEU A 1 0.54 11.46 -8.41
C LEU A 1 1.50 12.17 -7.45
N GLY A 2 1.09 13.28 -6.79
CA GLY A 2 2.02 14.16 -6.04
C GLY A 2 2.75 13.54 -4.85
N GLY A 3 2.29 12.41 -4.30
CA GLY A 3 2.97 11.69 -3.22
C GLY A 3 4.06 10.72 -3.70
N LEU A 4 4.07 10.34 -4.97
CA LEU A 4 4.95 9.28 -5.47
C LEU A 4 6.43 9.69 -5.52
N SER A 5 6.75 10.97 -5.77
CA SER A 5 8.15 11.42 -5.74
C SER A 5 8.74 11.42 -4.32
N LYS A 6 7.90 11.66 -3.31
CA LYS A 6 8.26 11.56 -1.90
C LYS A 6 8.39 10.10 -1.45
N LYS A 7 7.44 9.24 -1.89
CA LYS A 7 7.51 7.80 -1.66
C LYS A 7 8.82 7.23 -2.21
N ALA A 8 9.18 7.59 -3.43
CA ALA A 8 10.44 7.18 -4.06
C ALA A 8 11.67 7.65 -3.27
N TRP A 9 11.65 8.89 -2.79
CA TRP A 9 12.74 9.41 -1.96
C TRP A 9 12.88 8.62 -0.66
N GLN A 10 11.78 8.32 0.01
CA GLN A 10 11.78 7.54 1.26
C GLN A 10 12.27 6.10 1.03
N ILE A 11 11.80 5.43 -0.03
CA ILE A 11 12.26 4.07 -0.37
C ILE A 11 13.78 4.07 -0.58
N ARG A 12 14.29 5.03 -1.38
CA ARG A 12 15.73 5.16 -1.63
C ARG A 12 16.50 5.43 -0.34
N ARG A 13 16.01 6.32 0.51
CA ARG A 13 16.62 6.66 1.80
C ARG A 13 16.71 5.43 2.71
N ILE A 14 15.61 4.70 2.90
CA ILE A 14 15.57 3.50 3.74
C ILE A 14 16.55 2.45 3.21
N SER A 15 16.54 2.20 1.92
CA SER A 15 17.43 1.25 1.26
C SER A 15 18.90 1.63 1.41
N THR A 16 19.24 2.93 1.35
CA THR A 16 20.63 3.42 1.43
C THR A 16 21.11 3.55 2.88
N GLU A 17 20.29 4.10 3.78
CA GLU A 17 20.69 4.35 5.17
C GLU A 17 20.74 3.08 6.02
N GLN A 18 19.81 2.16 5.80
CA GLN A 18 19.72 0.95 6.62
C GLN A 18 20.65 -0.17 6.14
N GLN A 19 21.11 -0.11 4.88
CA GLN A 19 21.89 -1.17 4.23
C GLN A 19 21.33 -2.59 4.45
N LYS A 20 20.04 -2.69 4.76
CA LYS A 20 19.33 -3.93 5.00
C LYS A 20 18.65 -4.42 3.72
N PRO A 21 18.63 -5.73 3.51
CA PRO A 21 17.81 -6.30 2.46
C PRO A 21 16.36 -5.82 2.58
N SER A 22 15.75 -5.40 1.47
CA SER A 22 14.38 -4.86 1.49
C SER A 22 13.59 -5.30 0.27
N LEU A 23 12.27 -5.39 0.43
CA LEU A 23 11.30 -5.62 -0.62
C LEU A 23 10.38 -4.40 -0.71
N PHE A 24 10.10 -3.97 -1.93
CA PHE A 24 9.06 -3.00 -2.21
C PHE A 24 7.91 -3.70 -2.92
N VAL A 25 6.78 -3.85 -2.23
CA VAL A 25 5.59 -4.55 -2.74
C VAL A 25 4.34 -3.68 -2.62
N ASP A 26 3.33 -4.00 -3.42
CA ASP A 26 2.02 -3.34 -3.38
C ASP A 26 0.91 -4.38 -3.53
N SER A 27 -0.13 -4.26 -2.71
CA SER A 27 -1.20 -5.27 -2.64
C SER A 27 -2.35 -5.03 -3.61
N GLY A 28 -2.20 -4.08 -4.55
CA GLY A 28 -3.16 -3.81 -5.62
C GLY A 28 -4.09 -2.62 -5.35
N ASN A 29 -5.10 -2.46 -6.23
CA ASN A 29 -5.93 -1.25 -6.32
C ASN A 29 -5.08 0.01 -6.57
N LEU A 30 -4.04 -0.16 -7.37
CA LEU A 30 -2.98 0.82 -7.58
C LEU A 30 -3.37 1.89 -8.60
N LEU A 31 -4.04 1.49 -9.69
CA LEU A 31 -4.18 2.31 -10.89
C LEU A 31 -5.38 3.25 -10.87
N PHE A 32 -6.54 2.74 -10.44
CA PHE A 32 -7.80 3.46 -10.57
C PHE A 32 -8.51 3.62 -9.22
N LYS A 33 -9.47 4.57 -9.18
CA LYS A 33 -10.30 4.85 -8.01
C LYS A 33 -11.75 4.39 -8.19
N GLN A 34 -12.13 4.07 -9.43
CA GLN A 34 -13.46 3.68 -9.84
C GLN A 34 -13.42 2.28 -10.40
N VAL A 35 -14.53 1.57 -10.31
CA VAL A 35 -14.66 0.19 -10.82
C VAL A 35 -14.82 0.11 -12.34
N GLN A 36 -15.16 1.24 -12.99
CA GLN A 36 -15.36 1.33 -14.42
C GLN A 36 -14.95 2.71 -14.91
N LEU A 37 -14.31 2.78 -16.04
CA LEU A 37 -13.92 4.03 -16.69
C LEU A 37 -14.79 4.30 -17.91
N PRO A 38 -14.97 5.59 -18.28
CA PRO A 38 -15.55 5.94 -19.58
C PRO A 38 -14.63 5.50 -20.73
N ASP A 39 -15.23 5.21 -21.87
CA ASP A 39 -14.50 4.81 -23.07
C ASP A 39 -13.59 5.94 -23.59
N GLY A 40 -12.47 5.52 -24.18
CA GLY A 40 -11.52 6.40 -24.86
C GLY A 40 -10.45 6.99 -23.96
N PRO A 41 -9.58 7.86 -24.54
CA PRO A 41 -8.48 8.48 -23.80
C PRO A 41 -8.99 9.28 -22.61
N SER A 42 -8.46 9.02 -21.42
CA SER A 42 -8.90 9.68 -20.19
C SER A 42 -7.71 10.11 -19.32
N GLN A 43 -7.95 11.06 -18.45
CA GLN A 43 -6.98 11.48 -17.44
C GLN A 43 -6.58 10.29 -16.55
N GLU A 44 -7.51 9.40 -16.27
CA GLU A 44 -7.31 8.21 -15.46
C GLU A 44 -6.31 7.26 -16.12
N LEU A 45 -6.43 7.02 -17.42
CA LEU A 45 -5.49 6.17 -18.18
C LEU A 45 -4.09 6.77 -18.22
N LEU A 46 -3.94 8.07 -18.53
CA LEU A 46 -2.65 8.75 -18.49
C LEU A 46 -2.02 8.71 -17.09
N THR A 47 -2.85 8.83 -16.06
CA THR A 47 -2.41 8.71 -14.66
C THR A 47 -1.94 7.30 -14.34
N ALA A 48 -2.64 6.26 -14.78
CA ALA A 48 -2.31 4.86 -14.57
C ALA A 48 -0.98 4.49 -15.26
N GLU A 49 -0.80 4.88 -16.52
CA GLU A 49 0.47 4.72 -17.25
C GLU A 49 1.63 5.39 -16.52
N GLY A 50 1.38 6.59 -16.00
CA GLY A 50 2.35 7.30 -15.18
C GLY A 50 2.70 6.59 -13.88
N ILE A 51 1.72 6.02 -13.19
CA ILE A 51 1.95 5.22 -11.98
C ILE A 51 2.83 4.00 -12.31
N ILE A 52 2.51 3.26 -13.36
CA ILE A 52 3.30 2.11 -13.82
C ILE A 52 4.75 2.52 -14.10
N LYS A 53 4.95 3.61 -14.86
CA LYS A 53 6.28 4.13 -15.18
C LYS A 53 7.06 4.50 -13.90
N ILE A 54 6.41 5.16 -12.94
CA ILE A 54 7.02 5.55 -11.67
C ILE A 54 7.39 4.32 -10.83
N TYR A 55 6.50 3.33 -10.70
CA TYR A 55 6.76 2.10 -9.95
C TYR A 55 7.91 1.28 -10.55
N ARG A 56 8.01 1.23 -11.90
CA ARG A 56 9.19 0.64 -12.57
C ARG A 56 10.47 1.38 -12.24
N THR A 57 10.45 2.72 -12.25
CA THR A 57 11.62 3.54 -11.86
C THR A 57 12.00 3.33 -10.40
N MET A 58 11.03 3.09 -9.52
CA MET A 58 11.26 2.73 -8.12
C MET A 58 11.68 1.27 -7.92
N LYS A 59 11.71 0.45 -8.99
CA LYS A 59 12.05 -0.98 -8.97
C LYS A 59 11.17 -1.77 -7.99
N VAL A 60 9.84 -1.64 -8.14
CA VAL A 60 8.90 -2.46 -7.37
C VAL A 60 9.15 -3.95 -7.61
N ASP A 61 9.14 -4.74 -6.54
CA ASP A 61 9.43 -6.19 -6.62
C ASP A 61 8.20 -7.01 -6.99
N ALA A 62 7.01 -6.65 -6.47
CA ALA A 62 5.75 -7.32 -6.77
C ALA A 62 4.56 -6.39 -6.56
N VAL A 63 3.55 -6.52 -7.42
CA VAL A 63 2.27 -5.80 -7.31
C VAL A 63 1.13 -6.79 -7.55
N ALA A 64 0.24 -6.98 -6.57
CA ALA A 64 -0.95 -7.76 -6.82
C ALA A 64 -1.95 -6.99 -7.69
N VAL A 65 -2.71 -7.70 -8.50
CA VAL A 65 -3.83 -7.10 -9.24
C VAL A 65 -5.03 -6.99 -8.30
N GLY A 66 -5.48 -5.77 -8.03
CA GLY A 66 -6.70 -5.53 -7.27
C GLY A 66 -7.92 -5.33 -8.18
N PRO A 67 -9.15 -5.40 -7.63
CA PRO A 67 -10.39 -5.19 -8.39
C PRO A 67 -10.42 -3.87 -9.17
N LEU A 68 -9.92 -2.77 -8.60
CA LEU A 68 -9.90 -1.48 -9.28
C LEU A 68 -8.90 -1.42 -10.44
N ASP A 69 -7.85 -2.24 -10.42
CA ASP A 69 -6.86 -2.24 -11.51
C ASP A 69 -7.46 -2.76 -12.82
N LEU A 70 -8.60 -3.46 -12.75
CA LEU A 70 -9.36 -3.96 -13.89
C LEU A 70 -10.34 -2.95 -14.50
N ALA A 71 -10.46 -1.73 -13.95
CA ALA A 71 -11.46 -0.74 -14.36
C ALA A 71 -11.36 -0.31 -15.83
N SER A 72 -10.21 -0.44 -16.47
CA SER A 72 -9.99 -0.19 -17.90
C SER A 72 -9.89 -1.48 -18.74
N GLY A 73 -10.28 -2.63 -18.18
CA GLY A 73 -10.05 -3.93 -18.77
C GLY A 73 -8.60 -4.40 -18.61
N LEU A 74 -8.20 -5.41 -19.40
CA LEU A 74 -6.87 -6.04 -19.29
C LEU A 74 -5.76 -5.30 -20.05
N GLY A 75 -6.09 -4.37 -20.95
CA GLY A 75 -5.14 -3.81 -21.92
C GLY A 75 -3.88 -3.21 -21.26
N ILE A 76 -4.05 -2.30 -20.32
CA ILE A 76 -2.93 -1.63 -19.63
C ILE A 76 -2.10 -2.62 -18.78
N LEU A 77 -2.75 -3.59 -18.13
CA LEU A 77 -2.10 -4.60 -17.30
C LEU A 77 -1.26 -5.56 -18.17
N THR A 78 -1.83 -6.05 -19.27
CA THR A 78 -1.16 -6.96 -20.21
C THR A 78 0.03 -6.26 -20.88
N HIS A 79 -0.16 -5.02 -21.35
CA HIS A 79 0.90 -4.24 -21.98
C HIS A 79 2.06 -3.99 -21.00
N SER A 80 1.76 -3.55 -19.78
CA SER A 80 2.81 -3.32 -18.76
C SER A 80 3.51 -4.61 -18.32
N ARG A 81 2.78 -5.73 -18.22
CA ARG A 81 3.36 -7.06 -17.95
C ARG A 81 4.36 -7.47 -19.03
N GLN A 82 4.03 -7.28 -20.32
CA GLN A 82 4.94 -7.55 -21.42
C GLN A 82 6.21 -6.71 -21.36
N GLN A 83 6.14 -5.54 -20.75
CA GLN A 83 7.28 -4.68 -20.46
C GLN A 83 7.99 -5.01 -19.12
N GLY A 84 7.67 -6.13 -18.48
CA GLY A 84 8.30 -6.60 -17.25
C GLY A 84 7.77 -5.98 -15.96
N PHE A 85 6.54 -5.42 -15.96
CA PHE A 85 5.91 -4.99 -14.70
C PHE A 85 5.46 -6.22 -13.89
N PRO A 86 5.81 -6.32 -12.57
CA PRO A 86 5.67 -7.54 -11.79
C PRO A 86 4.26 -7.73 -11.21
N TRP A 87 3.25 -7.82 -12.08
CA TRP A 87 1.88 -8.13 -11.67
C TRP A 87 1.75 -9.57 -11.18
N LEU A 88 1.06 -9.75 -10.05
CA LEU A 88 0.72 -11.06 -9.48
C LEU A 88 -0.80 -11.21 -9.31
N SER A 89 -1.33 -12.33 -9.74
CA SER A 89 -2.67 -12.79 -9.36
C SER A 89 -2.80 -14.29 -9.65
N ALA A 90 -3.03 -15.07 -8.61
CA ALA A 90 -3.22 -16.51 -8.75
C ALA A 90 -4.63 -16.90 -9.20
N ASN A 91 -5.62 -16.06 -8.95
CA ASN A 91 -7.02 -16.38 -9.12
C ASN A 91 -7.74 -15.59 -10.24
N LEU A 92 -7.04 -14.69 -10.96
CA LEU A 92 -7.54 -14.15 -12.23
C LEU A 92 -7.13 -15.12 -13.36
N VAL A 93 -8.11 -15.78 -13.95
CA VAL A 93 -7.90 -16.84 -14.95
C VAL A 93 -8.69 -16.58 -16.23
N ASP A 94 -8.22 -17.16 -17.33
CA ASP A 94 -8.95 -17.18 -18.60
C ASP A 94 -10.10 -18.21 -18.59
N GLU A 95 -10.79 -18.39 -19.72
CA GLU A 95 -11.91 -19.32 -19.86
C GLU A 95 -11.48 -20.79 -19.69
N GLU A 96 -10.21 -21.11 -19.95
CA GLU A 96 -9.62 -22.43 -19.75
C GLU A 96 -9.06 -22.65 -18.33
N GLY A 97 -9.21 -21.67 -17.43
CA GLY A 97 -8.73 -21.73 -16.06
C GLY A 97 -7.23 -21.48 -15.89
N ARG A 98 -6.54 -20.95 -16.91
CA ARG A 98 -5.11 -20.62 -16.84
C ARG A 98 -4.90 -19.24 -16.23
N PRO A 99 -3.96 -19.07 -15.29
CA PRO A 99 -3.68 -17.78 -14.69
C PRO A 99 -3.27 -16.71 -15.75
N LEU A 100 -3.90 -15.54 -15.70
CA LEU A 100 -3.59 -14.41 -16.57
C LEU A 100 -2.29 -13.69 -16.16
N PHE A 101 -1.92 -13.80 -14.91
CA PHE A 101 -0.70 -13.23 -14.32
C PHE A 101 0.09 -14.32 -13.60
N ALA A 102 1.36 -14.03 -13.26
CA ALA A 102 2.11 -14.93 -12.42
C ALA A 102 1.38 -15.13 -11.07
N PRO A 103 1.14 -16.37 -10.63
CA PRO A 103 0.45 -16.63 -9.36
C PRO A 103 1.31 -16.26 -8.16
N MET A 104 2.61 -16.43 -8.29
CA MET A 104 3.61 -16.19 -7.25
C MET A 104 4.94 -15.70 -7.83
N LEU A 105 5.80 -15.23 -6.95
CA LEU A 105 7.17 -14.84 -7.23
C LEU A 105 8.07 -15.26 -6.06
N ILE A 106 9.24 -15.86 -6.33
CA ILE A 106 10.29 -16.04 -5.33
C ILE A 106 11.32 -14.94 -5.51
N LYS A 107 11.56 -14.18 -4.45
CA LYS A 107 12.53 -13.08 -4.45
C LYS A 107 13.59 -13.29 -3.38
N GLU A 108 14.85 -13.33 -3.77
CA GLU A 108 15.97 -13.33 -2.83
C GLU A 108 16.25 -11.89 -2.37
N THR A 109 16.34 -11.71 -1.05
CA THR A 109 16.72 -10.45 -0.44
C THR A 109 17.68 -10.72 0.74
N GLY A 110 18.95 -10.42 0.55
CA GLY A 110 20.02 -10.88 1.44
C GLY A 110 20.08 -12.40 1.48
N ASN A 111 19.99 -12.96 2.69
CA ASN A 111 20.02 -14.41 2.92
C ASN A 111 18.61 -15.02 3.05
N ILE A 112 17.56 -14.27 2.74
CA ILE A 112 16.17 -14.68 2.89
C ILE A 112 15.53 -14.81 1.51
N LYS A 113 14.82 -15.91 1.28
CA LYS A 113 13.95 -16.11 0.12
C LYS A 113 12.51 -15.80 0.52
N ALA A 114 11.94 -14.77 -0.08
CA ALA A 114 10.55 -14.42 0.11
C ALA A 114 9.68 -15.01 -1.02
N GLY A 115 8.72 -15.85 -0.66
CA GLY A 115 7.65 -16.31 -1.54
C GLY A 115 6.48 -15.33 -1.46
N ILE A 116 6.13 -14.72 -2.58
CA ILE A 116 5.11 -13.69 -2.67
C ILE A 116 3.99 -14.19 -3.57
N ILE A 117 2.78 -14.27 -3.04
CA ILE A 117 1.58 -14.72 -3.75
C ILE A 117 0.64 -13.53 -3.90
N GLY A 118 -0.04 -13.39 -5.05
CA GLY A 118 -1.08 -12.38 -5.27
C GLY A 118 -2.48 -12.99 -5.32
N LEU A 119 -3.45 -12.40 -4.59
CA LEU A 119 -4.87 -12.76 -4.68
C LEU A 119 -5.73 -11.52 -4.94
N THR A 120 -6.53 -11.61 -5.99
CA THR A 120 -7.52 -10.60 -6.38
C THR A 120 -8.83 -10.85 -5.63
N GLY A 121 -9.36 -9.80 -5.01
CA GLY A 121 -10.66 -9.83 -4.33
C GLY A 121 -11.85 -9.79 -5.29
N ALA A 122 -13.05 -9.78 -4.73
CA ALA A 122 -14.30 -9.75 -5.50
C ALA A 122 -14.33 -8.53 -6.45
N VAL A 123 -14.70 -8.80 -7.70
CA VAL A 123 -14.81 -7.79 -8.78
C VAL A 123 -16.28 -7.67 -9.18
N THR A 124 -16.79 -6.45 -9.23
CA THR A 124 -18.20 -6.20 -9.60
C THR A 124 -18.49 -6.56 -11.06
N SER A 125 -17.52 -6.33 -11.95
CA SER A 125 -17.62 -6.65 -13.38
C SER A 125 -16.26 -7.04 -13.89
N LEU A 126 -16.11 -8.29 -14.33
CA LEU A 126 -14.89 -8.79 -14.94
C LEU A 126 -14.85 -8.45 -16.44
N PRO A 127 -13.66 -8.21 -17.00
CA PRO A 127 -13.50 -8.13 -18.45
C PRO A 127 -13.97 -9.41 -19.14
N PRO A 128 -14.41 -9.34 -20.42
CA PRO A 128 -14.78 -10.53 -21.20
C PRO A 128 -13.66 -11.58 -21.22
N GLY A 129 -14.02 -12.86 -21.08
CA GLY A 129 -13.07 -13.96 -21.07
C GLY A 129 -12.24 -14.09 -19.80
N VAL A 130 -12.56 -13.33 -18.73
CA VAL A 130 -11.87 -13.39 -17.44
C VAL A 130 -12.81 -13.95 -16.38
N THR A 131 -12.32 -14.88 -15.59
CA THR A 131 -13.02 -15.40 -14.41
C THR A 131 -12.18 -15.25 -13.16
N LEU A 132 -12.83 -15.20 -12.00
CA LEU A 132 -12.20 -15.16 -10.69
C LEU A 132 -12.35 -16.54 -10.06
N ALA A 133 -11.27 -17.33 -10.04
CA ALA A 133 -11.26 -18.64 -9.42
C ALA A 133 -11.34 -18.53 -7.89
N ASP A 134 -11.97 -19.53 -7.26
CA ASP A 134 -12.04 -19.59 -5.80
C ASP A 134 -10.64 -19.85 -5.22
N TRP A 135 -10.15 -18.95 -4.41
CA TRP A 135 -8.85 -19.06 -3.77
C TRP A 135 -8.75 -20.32 -2.87
N ARG A 136 -9.88 -20.82 -2.34
CA ARG A 136 -9.92 -22.02 -1.49
C ARG A 136 -9.45 -23.27 -2.21
N THR A 137 -9.66 -23.33 -3.52
CA THR A 137 -9.26 -24.47 -4.34
C THR A 137 -7.80 -24.41 -4.77
N LEU A 138 -7.27 -23.22 -5.04
CA LEU A 138 -5.93 -23.05 -5.60
C LEU A 138 -4.83 -22.74 -4.55
N LEU A 139 -5.20 -22.05 -3.47
CA LEU A 139 -4.23 -21.55 -2.49
C LEU A 139 -3.48 -22.68 -1.73
N PRO A 140 -4.09 -23.81 -1.35
CA PRO A 140 -3.38 -24.89 -0.66
C PRO A 140 -2.16 -25.39 -1.44
N ALA A 141 -2.35 -25.77 -2.70
CA ALA A 141 -1.26 -26.27 -3.56
C ALA A 141 -0.20 -25.18 -3.83
N LEU A 142 -0.65 -23.95 -4.05
CA LEU A 142 0.25 -22.82 -4.30
C LEU A 142 1.11 -22.48 -3.07
N LEU A 143 0.55 -22.57 -1.86
CA LEU A 143 1.31 -22.38 -0.62
C LEU A 143 2.33 -23.49 -0.42
N GLU A 144 1.97 -24.76 -0.69
CA GLU A 144 2.90 -25.89 -0.63
C GLU A 144 4.07 -25.70 -1.59
N GLU A 145 3.81 -25.39 -2.86
CA GLU A 145 4.83 -25.10 -3.86
C GLU A 145 5.75 -23.94 -3.47
N THR A 146 5.15 -22.82 -2.99
CA THR A 146 5.88 -21.63 -2.64
C THR A 146 6.73 -21.83 -1.38
N SER A 147 6.19 -22.54 -0.36
CA SER A 147 6.89 -22.82 0.90
C SER A 147 8.12 -23.68 0.72
N ALA A 148 8.09 -24.63 -0.23
CA ALA A 148 9.25 -25.46 -0.54
C ALA A 148 10.45 -24.67 -1.08
N GLN A 149 10.25 -23.44 -1.55
CA GLN A 149 11.25 -22.60 -2.22
C GLN A 149 11.59 -21.33 -1.44
N SER A 150 10.94 -21.06 -0.31
CA SER A 150 11.07 -19.80 0.41
C SER A 150 11.16 -19.95 1.93
N ASP A 151 11.78 -18.97 2.57
CA ASP A 151 11.91 -18.89 4.03
C ASP A 151 10.71 -18.15 4.64
N ILE A 152 10.21 -17.12 3.97
CA ILE A 152 9.05 -16.32 4.40
C ILE A 152 7.99 -16.30 3.31
N LEU A 153 6.73 -16.55 3.69
CA LEU A 153 5.58 -16.49 2.79
C LEU A 153 4.79 -15.22 3.01
N ILE A 154 4.55 -14.48 1.93
CA ILE A 154 3.84 -13.20 1.90
C ILE A 154 2.66 -13.31 0.94
N LEU A 155 1.47 -12.95 1.39
CA LEU A 155 0.28 -12.82 0.57
C LEU A 155 -0.04 -11.34 0.35
N LEU A 156 -0.07 -10.91 -0.90
CA LEU A 156 -0.61 -9.62 -1.31
C LEU A 156 -2.09 -9.84 -1.65
N SER A 157 -3.00 -9.26 -0.88
CA SER A 157 -4.41 -9.62 -0.95
C SER A 157 -5.34 -8.41 -1.00
N SER A 158 -6.20 -8.38 -2.00
CA SER A 158 -7.36 -7.47 -2.04
C SER A 158 -8.68 -8.14 -1.64
N LEU A 159 -8.62 -9.32 -1.02
CA LEU A 159 -9.76 -10.02 -0.43
C LEU A 159 -10.37 -9.24 0.74
N SER A 160 -11.56 -9.65 1.16
CA SER A 160 -12.21 -9.07 2.34
C SER A 160 -11.42 -9.35 3.63
N PRO A 161 -11.59 -8.54 4.69
CA PRO A 161 -10.97 -8.79 5.98
C PRO A 161 -11.31 -10.17 6.56
N ALA A 162 -12.55 -10.63 6.38
CA ALA A 162 -13.01 -11.94 6.84
C ALA A 162 -12.27 -13.09 6.13
N GLU A 163 -12.09 -12.99 4.82
CA GLU A 163 -11.34 -13.98 4.03
C GLU A 163 -9.85 -13.98 4.40
N ASN A 164 -9.23 -12.82 4.59
CA ASN A 164 -7.84 -12.74 5.05
C ASN A 164 -7.64 -13.39 6.43
N GLN A 165 -8.60 -13.20 7.35
CA GLN A 165 -8.57 -13.88 8.64
C GLN A 165 -8.82 -15.40 8.51
N GLU A 166 -9.71 -15.83 7.60
CA GLU A 166 -9.94 -17.25 7.30
C GLU A 166 -8.65 -17.91 6.80
N ILE A 167 -7.96 -17.28 5.83
CA ILE A 167 -6.68 -17.75 5.29
C ILE A 167 -5.63 -17.86 6.40
N ALA A 168 -5.48 -16.85 7.24
CA ALA A 168 -4.52 -16.85 8.33
C ALA A 168 -4.77 -17.97 9.37
N ARG A 169 -6.06 -18.32 9.60
CA ARG A 169 -6.41 -19.43 10.50
C ARG A 169 -6.15 -20.79 9.88
N GLN A 170 -6.40 -20.95 8.57
CA GLN A 170 -6.29 -22.23 7.86
C GLN A 170 -4.85 -22.57 7.49
N PHE A 171 -4.02 -21.58 7.19
CA PHE A 171 -2.68 -21.78 6.64
C PHE A 171 -1.57 -21.20 7.55
N PRO A 172 -1.18 -21.92 8.62
CA PRO A 172 -0.16 -21.42 9.57
C PRO A 172 1.26 -21.31 8.97
N ALA A 173 1.49 -21.84 7.77
CA ALA A 173 2.72 -21.64 7.01
C ALA A 173 2.83 -20.23 6.43
N LEU A 174 1.71 -19.50 6.30
CA LEU A 174 1.71 -18.13 5.83
C LEU A 174 2.15 -17.18 6.95
N HIS A 175 3.11 -16.32 6.66
CA HIS A 175 3.72 -15.45 7.66
C HIS A 175 3.16 -14.03 7.65
N LEU A 176 2.80 -13.51 6.46
CA LEU A 176 2.39 -12.12 6.31
C LEU A 176 1.27 -11.99 5.26
N ILE A 177 0.21 -11.27 5.60
CA ILE A 177 -0.81 -10.79 4.66
C ILE A 177 -0.73 -9.27 4.61
N LEU A 178 -0.38 -8.73 3.45
CA LEU A 178 -0.50 -7.32 3.13
C LEU A 178 -1.83 -7.10 2.41
N ALA A 179 -2.78 -6.51 3.12
CA ALA A 179 -4.13 -6.32 2.61
C ALA A 179 -4.30 -5.00 1.85
N ALA A 180 -5.25 -4.95 0.92
CA ALA A 180 -5.63 -3.76 0.14
C ALA A 180 -7.14 -3.56 0.11
N ASN A 181 -7.80 -3.63 1.26
CA ASN A 181 -9.23 -3.36 1.35
C ASN A 181 -9.50 -1.86 1.23
N GLN A 182 -10.40 -1.48 0.31
CA GLN A 182 -10.68 -0.09 -0.02
C GLN A 182 -11.40 0.69 1.08
N HIS A 183 -12.10 -0.02 1.96
CA HIS A 183 -12.90 0.57 3.02
C HIS A 183 -12.15 0.69 4.35
N SER A 184 -10.93 0.17 4.42
CA SER A 184 -10.10 0.21 5.62
C SER A 184 -8.99 1.25 5.49
N GLY A 185 -8.66 1.91 6.61
CA GLY A 185 -7.51 2.81 6.72
C GLY A 185 -6.20 2.06 6.95
N ASN A 186 -5.26 2.73 7.61
CA ASN A 186 -4.06 2.07 8.14
C ASN A 186 -4.49 1.06 9.22
N MET A 187 -4.03 -0.18 9.06
CA MET A 187 -4.26 -1.26 10.00
C MET A 187 -2.92 -1.77 10.51
N MET A 188 -2.69 -1.63 11.81
CA MET A 188 -1.50 -2.17 12.45
C MET A 188 -1.47 -3.69 12.32
N PRO A 189 -0.28 -4.32 12.30
CA PRO A 189 -0.18 -5.76 12.22
C PRO A 189 -0.96 -6.45 13.34
N GLU A 190 -1.98 -7.21 12.94
CA GLU A 190 -2.75 -8.10 13.81
C GLU A 190 -2.22 -9.53 13.62
N GLN A 191 -1.87 -10.20 14.71
CA GLN A 191 -1.40 -11.59 14.65
C GLN A 191 -2.58 -12.57 14.75
N VAL A 192 -2.78 -13.36 13.70
CA VAL A 192 -3.74 -14.46 13.66
C VAL A 192 -2.96 -15.75 13.45
N LYS A 193 -2.88 -16.61 14.49
CA LYS A 193 -2.00 -17.79 14.50
C LYS A 193 -0.54 -17.39 14.26
N ASN A 194 0.06 -17.86 13.15
CA ASN A 194 1.42 -17.51 12.72
C ASN A 194 1.45 -16.50 11.56
N THR A 195 0.38 -15.75 11.37
CA THR A 195 0.27 -14.78 10.27
C THR A 195 0.05 -13.38 10.82
N LEU A 196 0.83 -12.41 10.38
CA LEU A 196 0.59 -10.99 10.59
C LEU A 196 -0.27 -10.46 9.46
N ILE A 197 -1.37 -9.78 9.77
CA ILE A 197 -2.23 -9.11 8.80
C ILE A 197 -2.09 -7.61 9.00
N THR A 198 -1.70 -6.87 7.96
CA THR A 198 -1.56 -5.42 8.01
C THR A 198 -2.00 -4.78 6.70
N GLN A 199 -2.30 -3.49 6.73
CA GLN A 199 -2.72 -2.73 5.56
C GLN A 199 -2.29 -1.28 5.67
N THR A 200 -1.87 -0.70 4.55
CA THR A 200 -1.65 0.74 4.42
C THR A 200 -2.89 1.39 3.80
N ALA A 201 -3.29 2.56 4.32
CA ALA A 201 -4.43 3.30 3.81
C ALA A 201 -4.31 3.64 2.32
N THR A 202 -5.45 3.77 1.66
CA THR A 202 -5.60 4.05 0.24
C THR A 202 -5.06 5.43 -0.18
N GLN A 203 -5.00 5.68 -1.49
CA GLN A 203 -4.61 6.96 -2.12
C GLN A 203 -3.13 7.36 -1.96
N GLY A 204 -2.25 6.43 -1.53
CA GLY A 204 -0.81 6.70 -1.44
C GLY A 204 -0.44 7.85 -0.50
N LYS A 205 -1.23 8.09 0.56
CA LYS A 205 -0.93 9.11 1.58
C LYS A 205 0.10 8.63 2.59
N TYR A 206 0.24 7.34 2.73
CA TYR A 206 1.14 6.68 3.66
C TYR A 206 2.03 5.67 2.95
N GLN A 207 3.16 5.41 3.55
CA GLN A 207 4.02 4.27 3.25
C GLN A 207 4.08 3.39 4.50
N GLY A 208 3.68 2.13 4.37
CA GLY A 208 3.88 1.13 5.41
C GLY A 208 5.33 0.63 5.37
N ILE A 209 5.98 0.62 6.51
CA ILE A 209 7.34 0.09 6.67
C ILE A 209 7.27 -1.00 7.72
N LEU A 210 7.53 -2.24 7.32
CA LEU A 210 7.61 -3.39 8.20
C LEU A 210 9.06 -3.87 8.25
N THR A 211 9.70 -3.72 9.38
CA THR A 211 11.04 -4.24 9.64
C THR A 211 10.90 -5.58 10.35
N ILE A 212 11.52 -6.62 9.81
CA ILE A 212 11.42 -7.99 10.31
C ILE A 212 12.81 -8.46 10.72
N ASP A 213 12.92 -8.98 11.93
CA ASP A 213 14.05 -9.76 12.38
C ASP A 213 13.68 -11.24 12.27
N TRP A 214 14.21 -11.88 11.21
CA TRP A 214 13.77 -13.19 10.78
C TRP A 214 14.65 -14.29 11.36
N HIS A 215 14.05 -15.26 12.04
CA HIS A 215 14.69 -16.45 12.55
C HIS A 215 14.25 -17.71 11.80
N LYS A 216 15.12 -18.72 11.76
CA LYS A 216 14.84 -20.00 11.07
C LYS A 216 13.61 -20.75 11.59
N SER A 217 13.13 -20.42 12.80
CA SER A 217 11.89 -20.98 13.34
C SER A 217 10.65 -20.65 12.49
N GLY A 218 10.69 -19.54 11.73
CA GLY A 218 9.55 -19.05 10.96
C GLY A 218 8.32 -18.71 11.81
N ARG A 219 8.49 -18.49 13.13
CA ARG A 219 7.38 -18.27 14.05
C ARG A 219 7.46 -16.89 14.66
N TRP A 220 6.37 -16.16 14.60
CA TRP A 220 6.25 -14.90 15.30
C TRP A 220 6.19 -15.14 16.83
N GLY A 221 6.90 -14.32 17.56
CA GLY A 221 6.84 -14.33 19.04
C GLY A 221 5.42 -14.05 19.52
N LYS A 222 5.00 -14.75 20.58
CA LYS A 222 3.69 -14.52 21.20
C LYS A 222 3.69 -13.18 21.94
N THR A 223 2.69 -12.35 21.70
CA THR A 223 2.22 -11.24 22.55
C THR A 223 3.14 -10.01 22.72
N GLN A 224 4.45 -10.13 22.61
CA GLN A 224 5.38 -9.02 22.88
C GLN A 224 5.33 -7.95 21.77
N GLY A 225 5.03 -8.36 20.53
CA GLY A 225 4.78 -7.43 19.42
C GLY A 225 3.51 -6.60 19.60
N THR A 226 2.49 -7.10 20.28
CA THR A 226 1.21 -6.40 20.48
C THR A 226 1.37 -5.22 21.43
N GLU A 227 1.95 -5.44 22.61
CA GLU A 227 2.16 -4.38 23.62
C GLU A 227 3.13 -3.31 23.10
N LEU A 228 4.25 -3.72 22.51
CA LEU A 228 5.20 -2.80 21.88
C LEU A 228 4.55 -2.03 20.73
N THR A 229 3.70 -2.69 19.96
CA THR A 229 2.95 -2.10 18.87
C THR A 229 1.90 -1.11 19.37
N GLU A 230 1.17 -1.43 20.44
CA GLU A 230 0.21 -0.53 21.07
C GLU A 230 0.88 0.72 21.64
N LEU A 231 2.02 0.57 22.32
CA LEU A 231 2.80 1.70 22.83
C LEU A 231 3.32 2.59 21.69
N ARG A 232 3.81 2.01 20.59
CA ARG A 232 4.25 2.77 19.40
C ARG A 232 3.09 3.46 18.70
N ASN A 233 1.90 2.84 18.65
CA ASN A 233 0.69 3.47 18.15
C ASN A 233 0.30 4.68 18.98
N ARG A 234 0.41 4.56 20.29
CA ARG A 234 0.17 5.66 21.21
C ARG A 234 1.14 6.82 20.96
N ILE A 235 2.43 6.53 20.70
CA ILE A 235 3.40 7.57 20.29
C ILE A 235 2.93 8.25 18.98
N GLY A 236 2.55 7.48 17.98
CA GLY A 236 2.05 8.04 16.71
C GLY A 236 0.81 8.92 16.88
N ALA A 237 -0.13 8.53 17.74
CA ALA A 237 -1.31 9.32 18.06
C ALA A 237 -0.95 10.63 18.80
N LEU A 238 0.00 10.58 19.74
CA LEU A 238 0.50 11.75 20.46
C LEU A 238 1.29 12.69 19.54
N ASP A 239 2.09 12.17 18.61
CA ASP A 239 2.79 12.95 17.58
C ASP A 239 1.80 13.70 16.68
N TRP A 240 0.73 13.01 16.24
CA TRP A 240 -0.33 13.65 15.45
C TRP A 240 -1.06 14.73 16.26
N GLN A 241 -1.35 14.48 17.55
CA GLN A 241 -1.97 15.43 18.45
C GLN A 241 -1.08 16.68 18.63
N LEU A 242 0.21 16.48 18.90
CA LEU A 242 1.20 17.57 19.01
C LEU A 242 1.29 18.40 17.73
N GLN A 243 1.36 17.73 16.57
CA GLN A 243 1.41 18.41 15.28
C GLN A 243 0.15 19.24 15.03
N ARG A 244 -1.04 18.72 15.38
CA ARG A 244 -2.31 19.44 15.29
C ARG A 244 -2.36 20.64 16.24
N MET A 245 -1.87 20.47 17.47
CA MET A 245 -1.81 21.55 18.46
C MET A 245 -0.87 22.66 18.02
N ARG A 246 0.32 22.32 17.52
CA ARG A 246 1.32 23.30 17.03
C ARG A 246 0.90 24.07 15.77
N ARG A 247 -0.08 23.57 15.00
CA ARG A 247 -0.65 24.26 13.83
C ARG A 247 -1.72 25.29 14.16
N ARG A 248 -2.21 25.36 15.40
CA ARG A 248 -3.19 26.35 15.83
C ARG A 248 -2.52 27.68 16.13
N VAL A 249 -3.19 28.77 15.72
CA VAL A 249 -2.67 30.15 15.81
C VAL A 249 -2.56 30.65 17.27
N ASP A 250 -3.18 29.95 18.23
CA ASP A 250 -3.29 30.36 19.64
C ASP A 250 -2.06 30.03 20.51
N LEU A 251 -0.87 29.90 19.88
CA LEU A 251 0.38 29.57 20.59
C LEU A 251 0.84 30.61 21.64
N GLN A 252 0.15 31.76 21.75
CA GLN A 252 0.48 32.83 22.71
C GLN A 252 -0.28 32.71 24.05
N GLN A 253 -1.21 31.76 24.18
CA GLN A 253 -1.93 31.57 25.45
C GLN A 253 -1.14 30.61 26.36
N PRO A 254 -0.80 31.01 27.60
CA PRO A 254 -0.04 30.19 28.56
C PRO A 254 -0.68 28.79 28.77
N ASP A 255 -1.98 28.73 28.95
CA ASP A 255 -2.73 27.48 29.16
C ASP A 255 -2.62 26.50 27.98
N TYR A 256 -2.37 27.01 26.76
CA TYR A 256 -2.22 26.18 25.57
C TYR A 256 -0.81 25.57 25.48
N LEU A 257 0.19 26.33 25.88
CA LEU A 257 1.57 25.85 26.00
C LEU A 257 1.70 24.76 27.05
N ASP A 258 1.00 24.90 28.18
CA ASP A 258 1.02 23.87 29.23
C ASP A 258 0.33 22.57 28.79
N LYS A 259 -0.74 22.67 27.98
CA LYS A 259 -1.35 21.49 27.34
C LYS A 259 -0.38 20.79 26.37
N ILE A 260 0.39 21.54 25.59
CA ILE A 260 1.42 20.97 24.70
C ILE A 260 2.47 20.24 25.53
N LYS A 261 3.00 20.86 26.59
CA LYS A 261 3.98 20.24 27.48
C LYS A 261 3.47 18.94 28.11
N LEU A 262 2.19 18.90 28.52
CA LEU A 262 1.59 17.70 29.08
C LEU A 262 1.57 16.55 28.08
N VAL A 263 1.21 16.83 26.81
CA VAL A 263 1.21 15.83 25.74
C VAL A 263 2.64 15.39 25.41
N GLU A 264 3.62 16.30 25.45
CA GLU A 264 5.03 15.97 25.27
C GLU A 264 5.55 15.06 26.38
N GLN A 265 5.19 15.33 27.63
CA GLN A 265 5.53 14.48 28.79
C GLN A 265 4.92 13.09 28.70
N ASP A 266 3.64 12.99 28.28
CA ASP A 266 2.98 11.70 28.05
C ASP A 266 3.69 10.92 26.92
N ARG A 267 4.04 11.58 25.84
CA ARG A 267 4.83 10.99 24.74
C ARG A 267 6.19 10.46 25.22
N GLU A 268 6.93 11.24 26.00
CA GLU A 268 8.23 10.81 26.55
C GLU A 268 8.09 9.63 27.52
N ALA A 269 7.02 9.59 28.31
CA ALA A 269 6.72 8.47 29.18
C ALA A 269 6.49 7.18 28.39
N VAL A 270 5.71 7.26 27.31
CA VAL A 270 5.46 6.10 26.43
C VAL A 270 6.76 5.67 25.71
N ILE A 271 7.61 6.60 25.30
CA ILE A 271 8.93 6.26 24.70
C ILE A 271 9.82 5.51 25.71
N ARG A 272 9.81 5.91 26.98
CA ARG A 272 10.55 5.17 28.03
C ARG A 272 10.02 3.75 28.19
N GLN A 273 8.69 3.56 28.23
CA GLN A 273 8.07 2.23 28.30
C GLN A 273 8.46 1.35 27.10
N VAL A 274 8.46 1.92 25.89
CA VAL A 274 8.94 1.21 24.69
C VAL A 274 10.37 0.73 24.86
N LYS A 275 11.28 1.61 25.33
CA LYS A 275 12.69 1.29 25.51
C LYS A 275 12.92 0.21 26.60
N GLU A 276 12.19 0.29 27.70
CA GLU A 276 12.23 -0.71 28.77
C GLU A 276 11.75 -2.08 28.28
N LEU A 277 10.65 -2.10 27.54
CA LEU A 277 10.12 -3.32 26.94
C LEU A 277 11.08 -3.91 25.90
N GLU A 278 11.67 -3.08 25.03
CA GLU A 278 12.71 -3.50 24.07
C GLU A 278 13.94 -4.10 24.75
N GLN A 279 14.38 -3.52 25.87
CA GLN A 279 15.51 -4.05 26.66
C GLN A 279 15.16 -5.38 27.32
N ALA A 280 13.96 -5.50 27.90
CA ALA A 280 13.47 -6.75 28.49
C ALA A 280 13.39 -7.87 27.42
N LEU A 281 12.93 -7.55 26.22
CA LEU A 281 12.87 -8.46 25.07
C LEU A 281 14.25 -8.90 24.61
N ALA A 282 15.21 -7.98 24.56
CA ALA A 282 16.59 -8.29 24.18
C ALA A 282 17.29 -9.21 25.22
N ALA A 283 16.91 -9.09 26.50
CA ALA A 283 17.44 -9.94 27.56
C ALA A 283 16.86 -11.37 27.55
N ASP A 284 15.60 -11.53 27.12
CA ASP A 284 14.92 -12.84 27.04
C ASP A 284 15.38 -13.68 25.82
N HIS A 285 16.09 -13.07 24.86
CA HIS A 285 16.57 -13.69 23.61
C HIS A 285 17.88 -14.50 23.78
N SER A 286 18.33 -14.78 25.01
CA SER A 286 19.58 -15.50 25.28
C SER A 286 19.56 -17.02 25.01
N ASP A 287 18.41 -17.63 24.70
CA ASP A 287 18.30 -19.05 24.34
C ASP A 287 18.23 -19.24 22.82
N GLY A 288 19.38 -19.35 22.20
CA GLY A 288 19.61 -19.29 20.74
C GLY A 288 19.02 -20.40 19.86
N GLN A 289 18.23 -21.35 20.39
CA GLN A 289 17.62 -22.42 19.58
C GLN A 289 16.11 -22.27 19.33
N ASN A 290 15.42 -21.40 20.06
CA ASN A 290 13.98 -21.15 19.93
C ASN A 290 13.62 -19.68 19.69
N ALA A 291 14.55 -18.87 19.22
CA ALA A 291 14.29 -17.46 18.98
C ALA A 291 13.12 -17.28 18.01
N ALA A 292 12.13 -16.49 18.43
CA ALA A 292 10.98 -16.14 17.60
C ALA A 292 11.32 -14.98 16.68
N CYS A 293 10.66 -14.92 15.51
CA CYS A 293 10.72 -13.76 14.63
C CYS A 293 10.08 -12.56 15.32
N THR A 294 10.68 -11.39 15.14
CA THR A 294 10.13 -10.13 15.64
C THR A 294 9.90 -9.15 14.51
N PHE A 295 9.03 -8.17 14.73
CA PHE A 295 8.75 -7.15 13.75
C PHE A 295 8.58 -5.77 14.38
N ASN A 296 8.83 -4.76 13.58
CA ASN A 296 8.50 -3.38 13.87
C ASN A 296 7.75 -2.79 12.67
N HIS A 297 6.66 -2.10 12.93
CA HIS A 297 5.82 -1.52 11.90
C HIS A 297 5.65 -0.01 12.11
N ASN A 298 5.69 0.75 11.00
CA ASN A 298 5.45 2.19 11.00
C ASN A 298 4.68 2.61 9.74
N PHE A 299 3.72 3.52 9.93
CA PHE A 299 3.06 4.22 8.82
C PHE A 299 3.66 5.61 8.67
N LEU A 300 4.47 5.79 7.65
CA LEU A 300 5.07 7.08 7.32
C LEU A 300 4.09 7.91 6.48
N ALA A 301 3.57 9.00 7.04
CA ALA A 301 2.76 9.96 6.29
C ALA A 301 3.64 10.70 5.28
N LEU A 302 3.21 10.77 4.01
CA LEU A 302 3.92 11.49 2.95
C LEU A 302 3.55 12.99 3.00
N GLU A 303 4.26 13.74 3.84
CA GLU A 303 4.01 15.16 4.07
C GLU A 303 4.49 16.06 2.92
N ARG A 304 3.92 17.30 2.84
CA ARG A 304 4.30 18.27 1.81
C ARG A 304 5.75 18.74 1.92
N SER A 305 6.28 18.79 3.12
CA SER A 305 7.65 19.21 3.45
C SER A 305 8.73 18.18 3.10
N MET A 306 8.35 16.93 2.79
CA MET A 306 9.33 15.89 2.47
C MET A 306 10.04 16.17 1.16
N ALA A 307 11.32 15.76 1.10
CA ALA A 307 12.12 15.80 -0.11
C ALA A 307 11.51 14.90 -1.20
N GLU A 308 11.76 15.28 -2.44
CA GLU A 308 11.25 14.62 -3.63
C GLU A 308 12.39 14.08 -4.49
N THR A 309 12.13 12.98 -5.20
CA THR A 309 13.06 12.43 -6.18
C THR A 309 12.89 13.21 -7.50
N PRO A 310 13.92 13.92 -8.01
CA PRO A 310 13.79 14.76 -9.21
C PRO A 310 13.34 14.01 -10.45
N GLU A 311 13.85 12.79 -10.66
CA GLU A 311 13.50 11.91 -11.78
C GLU A 311 11.99 11.60 -11.79
N ILE A 312 11.43 11.21 -10.65
CA ILE A 312 10.00 10.92 -10.52
C ILE A 312 9.17 12.20 -10.70
N ARG A 313 9.66 13.33 -10.19
CA ARG A 313 9.00 14.62 -10.38
C ARG A 313 8.90 15.00 -11.86
N ALA A 314 9.96 14.76 -12.64
CA ALA A 314 9.94 14.99 -14.09
C ALA A 314 8.86 14.13 -14.79
N ILE A 315 8.74 12.84 -14.43
CA ILE A 315 7.69 11.96 -14.95
C ILE A 315 6.31 12.54 -14.61
N ILE A 316 6.09 12.95 -13.37
CA ILE A 316 4.80 13.53 -12.92
C ILE A 316 4.47 14.81 -13.71
N THR A 317 5.46 15.66 -13.97
CA THR A 317 5.27 16.90 -14.74
C THR A 317 4.84 16.57 -16.17
N GLY A 318 5.53 15.66 -16.86
CA GLY A 318 5.17 15.25 -18.22
C GLY A 318 3.75 14.64 -18.31
N ILE A 319 3.32 13.86 -17.30
CA ILE A 319 1.95 13.33 -17.26
C ILE A 319 0.92 14.47 -17.10
N LYS A 320 1.20 15.45 -16.25
CA LYS A 320 0.31 16.62 -16.07
C LYS A 320 0.18 17.42 -17.36
N GLU A 321 1.25 17.59 -18.12
CA GLU A 321 1.25 18.27 -19.42
C GLU A 321 0.40 17.49 -20.45
N GLN A 322 0.51 16.16 -20.48
CA GLN A 322 -0.32 15.30 -21.34
C GLN A 322 -1.80 15.40 -20.98
N ILE A 323 -2.13 15.41 -19.68
CA ILE A 323 -3.50 15.59 -19.19
C ILE A 323 -4.05 16.98 -19.60
N GLN A 324 -3.24 18.03 -19.47
CA GLN A 324 -3.63 19.37 -19.90
C GLN A 324 -3.87 19.45 -21.41
N ALA A 325 -3.01 18.81 -22.22
CA ALA A 325 -3.18 18.73 -23.66
C ALA A 325 -4.48 17.98 -24.05
N LEU A 326 -4.77 16.87 -23.36
CA LEU A 326 -6.03 16.12 -23.53
C LEU A 326 -7.25 17.00 -23.24
N HIS A 327 -7.25 17.74 -22.14
CA HIS A 327 -8.34 18.66 -21.80
C HIS A 327 -8.49 19.78 -22.83
N ALA A 328 -7.39 20.40 -23.26
CA ALA A 328 -7.41 21.44 -24.28
C ALA A 328 -7.95 20.95 -25.63
N SER A 329 -7.66 19.70 -26.02
CA SER A 329 -8.19 19.10 -27.27
C SER A 329 -9.70 18.85 -27.21
N ARG A 330 -10.24 18.57 -26.01
CA ARG A 330 -11.68 18.40 -25.80
C ARG A 330 -12.42 19.74 -25.85
N ILE A 331 -11.90 20.78 -25.16
CA ILE A 331 -12.48 22.12 -25.16
C ILE A 331 -12.56 22.68 -26.61
N ARG A 332 -11.56 22.43 -27.46
CA ARG A 332 -11.58 22.88 -28.86
C ARG A 332 -12.66 22.21 -29.70
N LYS A 333 -13.11 21.00 -29.36
CA LYS A 333 -14.22 20.30 -30.02
C LYS A 333 -15.59 20.82 -29.61
N ASP A 334 -15.69 21.38 -28.41
CA ASP A 334 -16.97 21.88 -27.84
C ASP A 334 -17.22 23.38 -28.11
N VAL A 335 -16.30 24.07 -28.82
CA VAL A 335 -16.35 25.55 -29.07
C VAL A 335 -17.34 25.97 -30.15
N ASP A 336 -18.11 25.07 -30.74
CA ASP A 336 -19.28 25.43 -31.58
C ASP A 336 -20.58 25.71 -30.76
N ILE A 337 -20.50 25.67 -29.44
CA ILE A 337 -21.58 26.13 -28.56
C ILE A 337 -21.44 27.67 -28.44
N PRO A 338 -22.35 28.47 -29.02
CA PRO A 338 -22.30 29.92 -28.85
C PRO A 338 -22.39 30.24 -27.39
N LEU A 339 -21.32 30.80 -26.81
CA LEU A 339 -21.35 31.34 -25.44
C LEU A 339 -22.43 32.43 -25.41
N LEU A 340 -23.59 32.09 -24.89
CA LEU A 340 -24.62 33.08 -24.57
C LEU A 340 -24.02 33.98 -23.49
N GLY A 341 -23.61 35.20 -23.87
CA GLY A 341 -23.12 36.18 -22.93
C GLY A 341 -24.12 36.44 -21.79
N HIS A 342 -23.70 37.15 -20.76
CA HIS A 342 -24.53 37.43 -19.57
C HIS A 342 -25.95 37.87 -19.85
N LYS A 343 -26.24 38.42 -21.03
CA LYS A 343 -27.58 38.78 -21.49
C LYS A 343 -28.48 37.56 -21.75
N GLY A 344 -27.93 36.42 -22.12
CA GLY A 344 -28.69 35.17 -22.28
C GLY A 344 -29.06 34.53 -20.92
N CYS A 345 -28.21 34.68 -19.90
CA CYS A 345 -28.54 34.23 -18.55
C CYS A 345 -29.62 35.09 -17.89
N MET A 346 -29.69 36.40 -18.18
CA MET A 346 -30.71 37.32 -17.63
C MET A 346 -32.10 37.03 -18.17
N SER A 347 -32.27 36.47 -19.36
CA SER A 347 -33.61 36.15 -19.89
C SER A 347 -34.29 34.98 -19.14
N CYS A 348 -33.56 34.09 -18.50
CA CYS A 348 -34.09 32.99 -17.70
C CYS A 348 -34.27 33.35 -16.21
N HIS A 349 -33.59 34.40 -15.72
CA HIS A 349 -33.61 34.79 -14.29
C HIS A 349 -34.40 36.11 -14.01
N GLN A 350 -35.15 36.63 -14.97
CA GLN A 350 -36.00 37.81 -14.75
C GLN A 350 -37.30 37.54 -13.96
N ALA A 351 -37.51 36.33 -13.48
CA ALA A 351 -38.70 35.91 -12.75
C ALA A 351 -38.43 35.49 -11.28
N GLN A 352 -37.38 36.04 -10.66
CA GLN A 352 -37.21 35.94 -9.19
C GLN A 352 -37.07 37.31 -8.56
#